data_74f0af8ee706a9a24faa6f2acf751266
#
_entry.id   74f0af8ee706a9a24faa6f2acf751266
#
_cell.length_a   1.000
_cell.length_b   1.000
_cell.length_c   1.000
_cell.angle_alpha   90.00
_cell.angle_beta   90.00
_cell.angle_gamma   90.00
#
_symmetry.space_group_name_H-M   'P 1'
#
loop_
_entity.id
_entity.type
_entity.pdbx_description
1 polymer ?
#
loop_
_entity_poly.entity_id
_entity_poly.type
_entity_poly.pdbx_seq_one_letter_code
_entity_poly.pdbx_strand_id
1 'polypeptide(L)'
;MLFRSNHDRTKSYYLAHALATYFRDEKRILFDREHSTIKGTVLGNTFIGYHHGNCKLDDLPLLFATSPKYSGVFGLSKYREVHTGDKHHYMAKEVKGVRIQQMPSLSGTDRWHSDSNYVHSLRAALALVYHDEDGKVAEFEERIKCQH
;
A
#
# COMPACT_ATOMS: atom_id res chain seq x y z
N MET A 1 0.13 -2.94 -7.81
CA MET A 1 0.71 -3.95 -6.90
C MET A 1 -0.43 -4.67 -6.19
N LEU A 2 -0.50 -6.01 -6.27
CA LEU A 2 -1.52 -6.79 -5.58
C LEU A 2 -0.99 -7.19 -4.20
N PHE A 3 -1.72 -6.77 -3.15
CA PHE A 3 -1.42 -7.16 -1.78
C PHE A 3 -2.22 -8.37 -1.37
N ARG A 4 -1.64 -9.16 -0.48
CA ARG A 4 -2.33 -10.26 0.17
C ARG A 4 -3.35 -9.70 1.16
N SER A 5 -4.63 -9.70 0.78
CA SER A 5 -5.73 -9.43 1.71
C SER A 5 -5.85 -10.57 2.74
N ASN A 6 -6.22 -10.25 3.98
CA ASN A 6 -6.53 -11.26 4.99
C ASN A 6 -7.84 -12.01 4.66
N HIS A 7 -8.73 -11.39 3.88
CA HIS A 7 -10.02 -11.96 3.47
C HIS A 7 -9.97 -12.73 2.15
N ASP A 8 -8.93 -12.57 1.33
CA ASP A 8 -8.87 -13.13 -0.03
C ASP A 8 -7.48 -13.61 -0.44
N ARG A 9 -6.85 -14.38 0.45
CA ARG A 9 -5.46 -14.84 0.27
C ARG A 9 -5.24 -15.65 -0.99
N THR A 10 -6.17 -16.54 -1.28
CA THR A 10 -6.06 -17.51 -2.37
C THR A 10 -6.36 -16.87 -3.73
N LYS A 11 -7.42 -16.07 -3.82
CA LYS A 11 -7.82 -15.43 -5.09
C LYS A 11 -6.79 -14.38 -5.53
N SER A 12 -6.27 -13.56 -4.60
CA SER A 12 -5.21 -12.60 -4.90
C SER A 12 -3.97 -13.26 -5.47
N TYR A 13 -3.60 -14.46 -4.96
CA TYR A 13 -2.49 -15.23 -5.49
C TYR A 13 -2.76 -15.72 -6.91
N TYR A 14 -3.90 -16.35 -7.16
CA TYR A 14 -4.25 -16.83 -8.50
C TYR A 14 -4.40 -15.68 -9.51
N LEU A 15 -4.96 -14.55 -9.09
CA LEU A 15 -5.05 -13.36 -9.93
C LEU A 15 -3.65 -12.84 -10.33
N ALA A 16 -2.72 -12.78 -9.37
CA ALA A 16 -1.35 -12.37 -9.66
C ALA A 16 -0.67 -13.32 -10.67
N HIS A 17 -0.90 -14.63 -10.53
CA HIS A 17 -0.40 -15.62 -11.49
C HIS A 17 -1.04 -15.49 -12.87
N ALA A 18 -2.35 -15.32 -12.93
CA ALA A 18 -3.08 -15.15 -14.19
C ALA A 18 -2.59 -13.88 -14.94
N LEU A 19 -2.47 -12.75 -14.24
CA LEU A 19 -1.96 -11.52 -14.81
C LEU A 19 -0.50 -11.64 -15.25
N ALA A 20 0.34 -12.30 -14.46
CA ALA A 20 1.73 -12.53 -14.84
C ALA A 20 1.88 -13.44 -16.06
N THR A 21 0.95 -14.37 -16.25
CA THR A 21 0.88 -15.21 -17.46
C THR A 21 0.37 -14.42 -18.65
N TYR A 22 -0.67 -13.62 -18.46
CA TYR A 22 -1.25 -12.80 -19.52
C TYR A 22 -0.26 -11.75 -20.05
N PHE A 23 0.48 -11.09 -19.17
CA PHE A 23 1.46 -10.05 -19.50
C PHE A 23 2.90 -10.55 -19.57
N ARG A 24 3.11 -11.87 -19.78
CA ARG A 24 4.47 -12.46 -19.76
C ARG A 24 5.45 -11.84 -20.76
N ASP A 25 4.95 -11.36 -21.90
CA ASP A 25 5.76 -10.78 -22.97
C ASP A 25 5.91 -9.25 -22.85
N GLU A 26 5.21 -8.62 -21.88
CA GLU A 26 5.26 -7.17 -21.62
C GLU A 26 6.36 -6.85 -20.60
N LYS A 27 7.54 -6.47 -21.09
CA LYS A 27 8.74 -6.22 -20.26
C LYS A 27 8.61 -5.03 -19.30
N ARG A 28 7.63 -4.13 -19.53
CA ARG A 28 7.39 -2.97 -18.66
C ARG A 28 6.61 -3.32 -17.39
N ILE A 29 6.03 -4.53 -17.31
CA ILE A 29 5.21 -4.97 -16.20
C ILE A 29 5.98 -6.02 -15.39
N LEU A 30 6.21 -5.74 -14.14
CA LEU A 30 6.86 -6.66 -13.21
C LEU A 30 5.85 -7.18 -12.18
N PHE A 31 5.86 -8.50 -11.97
CA PHE A 31 5.00 -9.17 -11.00
C PHE A 31 5.82 -9.70 -9.82
N ASP A 32 5.60 -9.16 -8.64
CA ASP A 32 6.12 -9.74 -7.42
C ASP A 32 5.18 -10.87 -6.95
N ARG A 33 5.68 -12.11 -7.03
CA ARG A 33 4.93 -13.34 -6.66
C ARG A 33 5.31 -13.88 -5.29
N GLU A 34 6.17 -13.19 -4.54
CA GLU A 34 6.57 -13.65 -3.22
C GLU A 34 5.41 -13.64 -2.23
N HIS A 35 5.32 -14.67 -1.43
CA HIS A 35 4.43 -14.73 -0.29
C HIS A 35 5.03 -13.96 0.90
N SER A 36 4.97 -12.63 0.86
CA SER A 36 5.42 -11.79 1.95
C SER A 36 4.29 -10.88 2.44
N THR A 37 4.23 -10.64 3.73
CA THR A 37 3.31 -9.68 4.36
C THR A 37 3.73 -8.24 4.12
N ILE A 38 5.01 -8.03 3.77
CA ILE A 38 5.57 -6.73 3.41
C ILE A 38 6.08 -6.77 1.99
N LYS A 39 5.92 -5.66 1.30
CA LYS A 39 6.48 -5.41 -0.03
C LYS A 39 7.19 -4.07 -0.02
N GLY A 40 8.10 -3.84 -0.93
CA GLY A 40 8.80 -2.57 -1.02
C GLY A 40 9.35 -2.32 -2.42
N THR A 41 9.46 -1.06 -2.77
CA THR A 41 10.13 -0.58 -3.97
C THR A 41 10.91 0.69 -3.66
N VAL A 42 11.85 1.03 -4.52
CA VAL A 42 12.59 2.29 -4.45
C VAL A 42 12.28 3.09 -5.70
N LEU A 43 11.94 4.36 -5.51
CA LEU A 43 11.79 5.35 -6.57
C LEU A 43 12.76 6.50 -6.26
N GLY A 44 13.83 6.61 -7.07
CA GLY A 44 14.91 7.56 -6.78
C GLY A 44 15.44 7.41 -5.35
N ASN A 45 15.37 8.48 -4.57
CA ASN A 45 15.81 8.51 -3.17
C ASN A 45 14.73 8.08 -2.16
N THR A 46 13.58 7.58 -2.61
CA THR A 46 12.45 7.24 -1.76
C THR A 46 12.24 5.73 -1.70
N PHE A 47 12.26 5.18 -0.50
CA PHE A 47 11.74 3.84 -0.24
C PHE A 47 10.24 3.91 0.00
N ILE A 48 9.49 3.08 -0.71
CA ILE A 48 8.05 2.92 -0.51
C ILE A 48 7.78 1.49 -0.08
N GLY A 49 7.42 1.33 1.19
CA GLY A 49 6.99 0.07 1.77
C GLY A 49 5.48 -0.09 1.65
N TYR A 50 5.05 -1.33 1.65
CA TYR A 50 3.63 -1.67 1.60
C TYR A 50 3.32 -2.77 2.59
N HIS A 51 2.24 -2.59 3.34
CA HIS A 51 1.74 -3.55 4.32
C HIS A 51 0.20 -3.57 4.30
N HIS A 52 -0.41 -4.70 4.62
CA HIS A 52 -1.88 -4.76 4.63
C HIS A 52 -2.51 -3.77 5.62
N GLY A 53 -1.94 -3.60 6.81
CA GLY A 53 -2.44 -2.66 7.83
C GLY A 53 -2.96 -3.33 9.11
N ASN A 54 -2.97 -4.65 9.18
CA ASN A 54 -3.43 -5.44 10.33
C ASN A 54 -2.42 -5.51 11.49
N CYS A 55 -1.66 -4.44 11.73
CA CYS A 55 -0.69 -4.31 12.81
C CYS A 55 -0.74 -2.91 13.43
N LYS A 56 0.03 -2.71 14.50
CA LYS A 56 0.27 -1.36 15.01
C LYS A 56 1.13 -0.58 14.01
N LEU A 57 0.64 0.55 13.56
CA LEU A 57 1.34 1.35 12.54
C LEU A 57 2.72 1.84 13.03
N ASP A 58 2.88 2.04 14.34
CA ASP A 58 4.14 2.48 14.92
C ASP A 58 5.26 1.43 14.84
N ASP A 59 4.92 0.17 14.62
CA ASP A 59 5.88 -0.93 14.46
C ASP A 59 6.39 -1.06 13.02
N LEU A 60 5.72 -0.44 12.04
CA LEU A 60 6.07 -0.55 10.63
C LEU A 60 7.49 -0.09 10.28
N PRO A 61 8.00 1.04 10.82
CA PRO A 61 9.39 1.43 10.57
C PRO A 61 10.39 0.37 11.00
N LEU A 62 10.17 -0.25 12.15
CA LEU A 62 11.05 -1.31 12.67
C LEU A 62 10.96 -2.57 11.80
N LEU A 63 9.76 -2.92 11.35
CA LEU A 63 9.52 -4.09 10.50
C LEU A 63 10.32 -4.00 9.19
N PHE A 64 10.40 -2.83 8.55
CA PHE A 64 11.20 -2.64 7.34
C PHE A 64 12.69 -2.52 7.65
N ALA A 65 13.06 -1.83 8.73
CA ALA A 65 14.45 -1.65 9.15
C ALA A 65 15.14 -2.97 9.54
N THR A 66 14.39 -3.96 10.02
CA THR A 66 14.90 -5.28 10.42
C THR A 66 14.68 -6.37 9.38
N SER A 67 13.98 -6.06 8.27
CA SER A 67 13.72 -7.03 7.21
C SER A 67 15.01 -7.43 6.50
N PRO A 68 15.36 -8.73 6.40
CA PRO A 68 16.55 -9.15 5.65
C PRO A 68 16.55 -8.68 4.19
N LYS A 69 15.36 -8.52 3.59
CA LYS A 69 15.20 -8.09 2.20
C LYS A 69 15.29 -6.58 2.02
N TYR A 70 14.77 -5.80 2.96
CA TYR A 70 14.56 -4.37 2.76
C TYR A 70 15.43 -3.47 3.62
N SER A 71 16.04 -3.98 4.70
CA SER A 71 16.79 -3.15 5.67
C SER A 71 17.89 -2.29 5.02
N GLY A 72 18.62 -2.83 4.06
CA GLY A 72 19.68 -2.11 3.36
C GLY A 72 19.14 -0.92 2.57
N VAL A 73 18.18 -1.15 1.66
CA VAL A 73 17.60 -0.09 0.82
C VAL A 73 16.76 0.89 1.65
N PHE A 74 16.08 0.40 2.71
CA PHE A 74 15.35 1.24 3.64
C PHE A 74 16.29 2.19 4.41
N GLY A 75 17.44 1.67 4.87
CA GLY A 75 18.44 2.47 5.59
C GLY A 75 19.11 3.53 4.71
N LEU A 76 19.40 3.20 3.46
CA LEU A 76 20.06 4.10 2.51
C LEU A 76 19.14 5.15 1.89
N SER A 77 17.83 4.95 1.89
CA SER A 77 16.89 5.89 1.28
C SER A 77 16.80 7.19 2.10
N LYS A 78 16.81 8.33 1.41
CA LYS A 78 16.62 9.66 2.01
C LYS A 78 15.22 9.84 2.58
N TYR A 79 14.22 9.40 1.81
CA TYR A 79 12.81 9.43 2.20
C TYR A 79 12.27 8.02 2.38
N ARG A 80 11.36 7.86 3.35
CA ARG A 80 10.75 6.57 3.65
C ARG A 80 9.27 6.75 3.85
N GLU A 81 8.49 6.01 3.08
CA GLU A 81 7.04 5.96 3.21
C GLU A 81 6.57 4.51 3.35
N VAL A 82 5.50 4.30 4.10
CA VAL A 82 4.83 3.00 4.19
C VAL A 82 3.34 3.22 3.94
N HIS A 83 2.83 2.55 2.91
CA HIS A 83 1.42 2.58 2.57
C HIS A 83 0.72 1.36 3.15
N THR A 84 -0.43 1.58 3.77
CA THR A 84 -1.26 0.53 4.37
C THR A 84 -2.70 0.63 3.89
N GLY A 85 -3.46 -0.45 4.06
CA GLY A 85 -4.89 -0.53 3.81
C GLY A 85 -5.66 -0.96 5.05
N ASP A 86 -6.53 -1.97 4.92
CA ASP A 86 -7.31 -2.65 5.96
C ASP A 86 -8.41 -1.80 6.63
N LYS A 87 -8.10 -0.63 7.13
CA LYS A 87 -9.02 0.20 7.94
C LYS A 87 -9.97 1.06 7.12
N HIS A 88 -9.82 1.08 5.80
CA HIS A 88 -10.70 1.74 4.84
C HIS A 88 -10.93 3.25 5.08
N HIS A 89 -10.08 3.91 5.86
CA HIS A 89 -10.11 5.36 6.03
C HIS A 89 -8.73 5.96 5.83
N TYR A 90 -8.69 7.18 5.34
CA TYR A 90 -7.43 7.90 5.14
C TYR A 90 -6.86 8.35 6.48
N MET A 91 -5.58 8.10 6.65
CA MET A 91 -4.79 8.68 7.74
C MET A 91 -3.34 8.79 7.29
N ALA A 92 -2.70 9.89 7.62
CA ALA A 92 -1.26 10.06 7.43
C ALA A 92 -0.62 10.49 8.76
N LYS A 93 0.50 9.87 9.10
CA LYS A 93 1.33 10.27 10.26
C LYS A 93 2.79 10.01 9.98
N GLU A 94 3.65 10.64 10.76
CA GLU A 94 5.07 10.36 10.77
C GLU A 94 5.46 9.59 12.03
N VAL A 95 6.26 8.54 11.86
CA VAL A 95 6.79 7.74 12.97
C VAL A 95 8.28 7.54 12.73
N LYS A 96 9.12 8.12 13.60
CA LYS A 96 10.58 7.98 13.56
C LYS A 96 11.20 8.30 12.19
N GLY A 97 10.74 9.38 11.55
CA GLY A 97 11.19 9.80 10.22
C GLY A 97 10.68 8.96 9.06
N VAL A 98 9.66 8.14 9.28
CA VAL A 98 8.95 7.37 8.25
C VAL A 98 7.52 7.88 8.15
N ARG A 99 7.11 8.31 6.95
CA ARG A 99 5.72 8.66 6.69
C ARG A 99 4.89 7.39 6.52
N ILE A 100 3.88 7.25 7.34
CA ILE A 100 2.91 6.15 7.24
C ILE A 100 1.61 6.72 6.71
N GLN A 101 1.13 6.16 5.60
CA GLN A 101 -0.09 6.60 4.95
C GLN A 101 -1.04 5.40 4.81
N GLN A 102 -2.15 5.48 5.52
CA GLN A 102 -3.24 4.52 5.40
C GLN A 102 -4.17 4.98 4.30
N MET A 103 -4.36 4.11 3.31
CA MET A 103 -5.11 4.44 2.11
C MET A 103 -6.61 4.29 2.32
N PRO A 104 -7.42 5.18 1.74
CA PRO A 104 -8.87 5.00 1.68
C PRO A 104 -9.22 3.80 0.81
N SER A 105 -10.45 3.32 0.88
CA SER A 105 -10.96 2.26 0.04
C SER A 105 -11.82 2.82 -1.10
N LEU A 106 -11.75 2.15 -2.26
CA LEU A 106 -12.68 2.37 -3.37
C LEU A 106 -13.96 1.53 -3.21
N SER A 107 -13.88 0.43 -2.44
CA SER A 107 -15.02 -0.47 -2.28
C SER A 107 -16.17 0.16 -1.53
N GLY A 108 -17.39 -0.26 -1.89
CA GLY A 108 -18.58 0.08 -1.14
C GLY A 108 -18.56 -0.44 0.29
N THR A 109 -19.42 0.12 1.11
CA THR A 109 -19.72 -0.43 2.44
C THR A 109 -20.32 -1.82 2.25
N ASP A 110 -19.62 -2.85 2.64
CA ASP A 110 -20.18 -4.19 2.72
C ASP A 110 -20.92 -4.39 4.06
N ARG A 111 -21.55 -5.54 4.22
CA ARG A 111 -22.33 -5.85 5.41
C ARG A 111 -21.49 -5.77 6.69
N TRP A 112 -20.24 -6.19 6.65
CA TRP A 112 -19.34 -6.16 7.79
C TRP A 112 -18.98 -4.72 8.21
N HIS A 113 -18.74 -3.83 7.25
CA HIS A 113 -18.48 -2.41 7.51
C HIS A 113 -19.70 -1.71 8.07
N SER A 114 -20.90 -2.07 7.60
CA SER A 114 -22.17 -1.57 8.15
C SER A 114 -22.34 -1.95 9.62
N ASP A 115 -22.11 -3.23 9.94
CA ASP A 115 -22.26 -3.75 11.29
C ASP A 115 -21.20 -3.19 12.27
N SER A 116 -20.06 -2.72 11.73
CA SER A 116 -18.93 -2.16 12.49
C SER A 116 -18.92 -0.62 12.59
N ASN A 117 -20.00 0.08 12.18
CA ASN A 117 -20.12 1.54 12.17
C ASN A 117 -19.12 2.31 11.29
N TYR A 118 -18.51 1.66 10.29
CA TYR A 118 -17.62 2.31 9.30
C TYR A 118 -18.37 2.90 8.10
N VAL A 119 -19.64 3.28 8.27
CA VAL A 119 -20.56 3.70 7.20
C VAL A 119 -20.17 5.05 6.58
N HIS A 120 -19.34 5.85 7.25
CA HIS A 120 -19.02 7.22 6.86
C HIS A 120 -17.59 7.41 6.33
N SER A 121 -16.84 6.32 6.09
CA SER A 121 -15.51 6.44 5.51
C SER A 121 -15.58 6.97 4.09
N LEU A 122 -14.79 8.00 3.78
CA LEU A 122 -14.70 8.57 2.44
C LEU A 122 -14.12 7.54 1.48
N ARG A 123 -14.81 7.32 0.36
CA ARG A 123 -14.33 6.47 -0.73
C ARG A 123 -13.55 7.32 -1.69
N ALA A 124 -12.28 7.01 -1.83
CA ALA A 124 -11.41 7.77 -2.70
C ALA A 124 -10.31 6.92 -3.28
N ALA A 125 -9.82 7.33 -4.45
CA ALA A 125 -8.54 6.92 -4.99
C ALA A 125 -7.52 8.02 -4.75
N LEU A 126 -6.28 7.64 -4.45
CA LEU A 126 -5.16 8.58 -4.33
C LEU A 126 -4.18 8.33 -5.47
N ALA A 127 -3.77 9.42 -6.13
CA ALA A 127 -2.62 9.42 -7.02
C ALA A 127 -1.47 10.16 -6.34
N LEU A 128 -0.32 9.51 -6.22
CA LEU A 128 0.85 10.03 -5.54
C LEU A 128 1.94 10.28 -6.58
N VAL A 129 2.51 11.47 -6.56
CA VAL A 129 3.60 11.86 -7.48
C VAL A 129 4.89 11.96 -6.69
N TYR A 130 5.92 11.29 -7.19
CA TYR A 130 7.25 11.29 -6.61
C TYR A 130 8.26 11.90 -7.58
N HIS A 131 9.11 12.72 -7.04
CA HIS A 131 10.33 13.17 -7.71
C HIS A 131 11.49 12.28 -7.24
N ASP A 132 12.42 11.96 -8.11
CA ASP A 132 13.52 11.03 -7.82
C ASP A 132 14.46 11.55 -6.71
N GLU A 133 14.67 12.86 -6.61
CA GLU A 133 15.54 13.47 -5.61
C GLU A 133 14.78 13.98 -4.37
N ASP A 134 13.54 14.47 -4.53
CA ASP A 134 12.82 15.23 -3.49
C ASP A 134 11.73 14.42 -2.79
N GLY A 135 11.50 13.16 -3.21
CA GLY A 135 10.48 12.30 -2.64
C GLY A 135 9.07 12.63 -3.13
N LYS A 136 8.06 12.48 -2.27
CA LYS A 136 6.68 12.76 -2.64
C LYS A 136 6.44 14.27 -2.79
N VAL A 137 6.06 14.71 -3.99
CA VAL A 137 5.85 16.13 -4.33
C VAL A 137 4.38 16.51 -4.50
N ALA A 138 3.50 15.56 -4.80
CA ALA A 138 2.07 15.83 -4.90
C ALA A 138 1.22 14.62 -4.52
N GLU A 139 -0.02 14.91 -4.12
CA GLU A 139 -1.06 13.93 -3.85
C GLU A 139 -2.38 14.49 -4.42
N PHE A 140 -3.09 13.67 -5.16
CA PHE A 140 -4.39 13.98 -5.72
C PHE A 140 -5.40 12.98 -5.19
N GLU A 141 -6.55 13.47 -4.74
CA GLU A 141 -7.66 12.65 -4.26
C GLU A 141 -8.84 12.74 -5.23
N GLU A 142 -9.31 11.61 -5.71
CA GLU A 142 -10.57 11.50 -6.46
C GLU A 142 -11.60 10.77 -5.62
N ARG A 143 -12.68 11.46 -5.30
CA ARG A 143 -13.78 10.94 -4.47
C ARG A 143 -14.84 10.27 -5.33
N ILE A 144 -15.24 9.07 -4.93
CA ILE A 144 -16.34 8.38 -5.58
C ILE A 144 -17.65 8.98 -5.08
N LYS A 145 -18.42 9.59 -5.98
CA LYS A 145 -19.79 10.03 -5.71
C LYS A 145 -20.69 8.80 -5.64
N CYS A 146 -21.28 8.53 -4.48
CA CYS A 146 -22.35 7.55 -4.39
C CYS A 146 -23.53 8.05 -5.24
N GLN A 147 -23.91 7.32 -6.27
CA GLN A 147 -25.22 7.48 -6.88
C GLN A 147 -26.25 6.92 -5.87
N HIS A 148 -27.10 7.78 -5.35
CA HIS A 148 -28.26 7.42 -4.52
C HIS A 148 -29.36 6.91 -5.44
#